data_fbb8640d740a78981e60fad29db6c663
#
_entry.id   fbb8640d740a78981e60fad29db6c663
#
_cell.length_a   1.000
_cell.length_b   1.000
_cell.length_c   1.000
_cell.angle_alpha   90.00
_cell.angle_beta   90.00
_cell.angle_gamma   90.00
#
_symmetry.space_group_name_H-M   'P 1'
#
loop_
_entity.id
_entity.type
_entity.pdbx_description
1 polymer ?
#
loop_
_entity_poly.entity_id
_entity_poly.type
_entity_poly.pdbx_seq_one_letter_code
_entity_poly.pdbx_strand_id
1 'polypeptide(L)'
;MDIYLATSNAHKAEEFGRMFAQAGLAIKVHSAKELGGMPYVEEITGTFTGNCRLKAEALRRIASPKSWVLADDSGLCCDALQGGPGVDSAIYAGKGATDAQNRTKLLDALKKAPAHKRGARFECHLLIIGPNREEQKFLGQCWGRILEQEVGTEGFGYDSLFVPSGFEKTFGELSPQTKDKLSHRAKAFAQLVNWIKQSEIRL
;
A
#
# COMPACT_ATOMS: atom_id res chain seq x y z
N MET A 1 1.73 -5.52 22.25
CA MET A 1 2.14 -4.30 21.50
C MET A 1 0.94 -3.73 20.76
N ASP A 2 0.68 -2.41 20.87
CA ASP A 2 -0.41 -1.75 20.15
C ASP A 2 0.16 -1.01 18.95
N ILE A 3 -0.42 -1.26 17.75
CA ILE A 3 -0.05 -0.57 16.50
C ILE A 3 -1.29 0.12 15.94
N TYR A 4 -1.21 1.43 15.72
CA TYR A 4 -2.22 2.21 14.99
C TYR A 4 -1.86 2.32 13.53
N LEU A 5 -2.81 2.01 12.65
CA LEU A 5 -2.64 2.13 11.20
C LEU A 5 -2.97 3.55 10.73
N ALA A 6 -1.97 4.25 10.20
CA ALA A 6 -2.11 5.60 9.65
C ALA A 6 -2.64 5.55 8.20
N THR A 7 -3.88 5.12 8.06
CA THR A 7 -4.58 5.07 6.77
C THR A 7 -6.07 5.37 6.94
N SER A 8 -6.63 6.12 5.98
CA SER A 8 -8.08 6.29 5.80
C SER A 8 -8.66 5.30 4.80
N ASN A 9 -7.82 4.54 4.06
CA ASN A 9 -8.25 3.57 3.07
C ASN A 9 -8.68 2.27 3.75
N ALA A 10 -9.99 1.96 3.66
CA ALA A 10 -10.57 0.78 4.29
C ALA A 10 -9.97 -0.54 3.75
N HIS A 11 -9.75 -0.63 2.44
CA HIS A 11 -9.17 -1.83 1.81
C HIS A 11 -7.74 -2.11 2.30
N LYS A 12 -6.92 -1.06 2.47
CA LYS A 12 -5.58 -1.22 3.07
C LYS A 12 -5.68 -1.70 4.52
N ALA A 13 -6.59 -1.13 5.30
CA ALA A 13 -6.80 -1.53 6.69
C ALA A 13 -7.24 -3.00 6.80
N GLU A 14 -8.12 -3.47 5.92
CA GLU A 14 -8.54 -4.86 5.84
C GLU A 14 -7.39 -5.81 5.46
N GLU A 15 -6.59 -5.45 4.44
CA GLU A 15 -5.40 -6.24 4.06
C GLU A 15 -4.41 -6.37 5.23
N PHE A 16 -4.08 -5.26 5.92
CA PHE A 16 -3.22 -5.30 7.10
C PHE A 16 -3.83 -6.13 8.23
N GLY A 17 -5.14 -6.00 8.48
CA GLY A 17 -5.84 -6.79 9.50
C GLY A 17 -5.68 -8.30 9.25
N ARG A 18 -5.89 -8.77 8.02
CA ARG A 18 -5.68 -10.17 7.65
C ARG A 18 -4.21 -10.61 7.81
N MET A 19 -3.26 -9.80 7.34
CA MET A 19 -1.83 -10.12 7.42
C MET A 19 -1.34 -10.19 8.87
N PHE A 20 -1.74 -9.26 9.74
CA PHE A 20 -1.39 -9.32 11.16
C PHE A 20 -2.01 -10.53 11.87
N ALA A 21 -3.27 -10.86 11.56
CA ALA A 21 -3.92 -12.05 12.12
C ALA A 21 -3.19 -13.34 11.72
N GLN A 22 -2.66 -13.42 10.50
CA GLN A 22 -1.92 -14.59 10.00
C GLN A 22 -0.47 -14.65 10.54
N ALA A 23 0.11 -13.52 10.96
CA ALA A 23 1.50 -13.47 11.40
C ALA A 23 1.75 -14.15 12.75
N GLY A 24 0.71 -14.42 13.54
CA GLY A 24 0.81 -15.07 14.85
C GLY A 24 1.58 -14.24 15.89
N LEU A 25 1.57 -12.92 15.76
CA LEU A 25 2.23 -12.00 16.68
C LEU A 25 1.25 -11.50 17.74
N ALA A 26 1.72 -11.34 18.99
CA ALA A 26 0.94 -10.74 20.07
C ALA A 26 0.80 -9.21 19.90
N ILE A 27 0.22 -8.81 18.75
CA ILE A 27 0.05 -7.40 18.35
C ILE A 27 -1.45 -7.10 18.26
N LYS A 28 -1.86 -6.00 18.91
CA LYS A 28 -3.19 -5.44 18.76
C LYS A 28 -3.14 -4.32 17.71
N VAL A 29 -3.84 -4.52 16.61
CA VAL A 29 -3.91 -3.56 15.51
C VAL A 29 -5.14 -2.69 15.68
N HIS A 30 -4.94 -1.39 15.64
CA HIS A 30 -5.97 -0.37 15.81
C HIS A 30 -6.14 0.44 14.52
N SER A 31 -7.37 0.76 14.22
CA SER A 31 -7.69 1.71 13.15
C SER A 31 -7.52 3.15 13.64
N ALA A 32 -7.10 4.06 12.76
CA ALA A 32 -7.15 5.49 13.04
C ALA A 32 -8.55 5.98 13.43
N LYS A 33 -9.62 5.28 13.04
CA LYS A 33 -11.01 5.58 13.43
C LYS A 33 -11.21 5.56 14.96
N GLU A 34 -10.46 4.74 15.68
CA GLU A 34 -10.52 4.67 17.15
C GLU A 34 -10.00 5.96 17.83
N LEU A 35 -9.25 6.77 17.07
CA LEU A 35 -8.73 8.08 17.49
C LEU A 35 -9.50 9.27 16.86
N GLY A 36 -10.70 9.03 16.34
CA GLY A 36 -11.49 10.05 15.67
C GLY A 36 -11.21 10.18 14.16
N GLY A 37 -10.41 9.29 13.60
CA GLY A 37 -10.06 9.24 12.18
C GLY A 37 -8.62 9.66 11.91
N MET A 38 -8.21 9.51 10.65
CA MET A 38 -6.90 9.96 10.20
C MET A 38 -6.87 11.49 10.13
N PRO A 39 -5.93 12.17 10.81
CA PRO A 39 -5.75 13.61 10.61
C PRO A 39 -5.52 13.94 9.15
N TYR A 40 -6.00 15.10 8.70
CA TYR A 40 -5.73 15.56 7.35
C TYR A 40 -4.22 15.73 7.14
N VAL A 41 -3.72 15.14 6.05
CA VAL A 41 -2.32 15.24 5.63
C VAL A 41 -2.29 15.56 4.15
N GLU A 42 -1.59 16.62 3.79
CA GLU A 42 -1.30 16.93 2.40
C GLU A 42 -0.06 16.15 1.95
N GLU A 43 -0.23 15.22 1.02
CA GLU A 43 0.82 14.31 0.54
C GLU A 43 1.66 15.00 -0.55
N ILE A 44 2.48 15.99 -0.16
CA ILE A 44 3.19 16.91 -1.07
C ILE A 44 4.67 16.57 -1.29
N THR A 45 5.17 15.48 -0.73
CA THR A 45 6.62 15.21 -0.75
C THR A 45 7.13 14.68 -2.10
N GLY A 46 6.24 14.29 -3.00
CA GLY A 46 6.59 13.66 -4.27
C GLY A 46 7.23 12.28 -4.14
N THR A 47 7.29 11.71 -2.94
CA THR A 47 7.87 10.39 -2.66
C THR A 47 6.99 9.56 -1.74
N PHE A 48 6.91 8.26 -2.00
CA PHE A 48 6.16 7.33 -1.14
C PHE A 48 6.64 7.38 0.33
N THR A 49 7.96 7.34 0.55
CA THR A 49 8.53 7.37 1.91
C THR A 49 8.22 8.67 2.64
N GLY A 50 8.28 9.80 1.93
CA GLY A 50 7.96 11.11 2.49
C GLY A 50 6.48 11.21 2.90
N ASN A 51 5.57 10.74 2.04
CA ASN A 51 4.15 10.71 2.33
C ASN A 51 3.83 9.74 3.48
N CYS A 52 4.49 8.57 3.56
CA CYS A 52 4.40 7.69 4.73
C CYS A 52 4.76 8.43 6.02
N ARG A 53 5.87 9.17 6.01
CA ARG A 53 6.32 9.91 7.19
C ARG A 53 5.29 10.96 7.62
N LEU A 54 4.77 11.74 6.69
CA LEU A 54 3.74 12.74 7.00
C LEU A 54 2.51 12.10 7.66
N LYS A 55 2.04 10.97 7.11
CA LYS A 55 0.91 10.22 7.67
C LYS A 55 1.22 9.66 9.06
N ALA A 56 2.38 9.03 9.22
CA ALA A 56 2.78 8.44 10.50
C ALA A 56 2.92 9.50 11.59
N GLU A 57 3.58 10.64 11.31
CA GLU A 57 3.75 11.72 12.26
C GLU A 57 2.42 12.38 12.64
N ALA A 58 1.51 12.55 11.68
CA ALA A 58 0.19 13.11 11.95
C ALA A 58 -0.59 12.25 12.94
N LEU A 59 -0.63 10.93 12.73
CA LEU A 59 -1.32 10.02 13.62
C LEU A 59 -0.58 9.86 14.97
N ARG A 60 0.76 9.90 14.96
CA ARG A 60 1.59 9.80 16.18
C ARG A 60 1.27 10.89 17.20
N ARG A 61 0.85 12.09 16.75
CA ARG A 61 0.51 13.22 17.63
C ARG A 61 -0.73 12.97 18.47
N ILE A 62 -1.64 12.12 18.03
CA ILE A 62 -2.92 11.83 18.69
C ILE A 62 -3.01 10.40 19.22
N ALA A 63 -2.11 9.51 18.80
CA ALA A 63 -2.05 8.14 19.31
C ALA A 63 -1.45 8.09 20.73
N SER A 64 -1.74 7.01 21.47
CA SER A 64 -1.17 6.77 22.79
C SER A 64 0.36 6.90 22.78
N PRO A 65 0.99 7.59 23.74
CA PRO A 65 2.45 7.73 23.79
C PRO A 65 3.21 6.39 23.76
N LYS A 66 2.61 5.32 24.27
CA LYS A 66 3.21 3.98 24.34
C LYS A 66 2.97 3.10 23.13
N SER A 67 2.15 3.56 22.17
CA SER A 67 1.81 2.78 20.98
C SER A 67 2.80 3.01 19.85
N TRP A 68 2.76 2.12 18.86
CA TRP A 68 3.43 2.26 17.58
C TRP A 68 2.45 2.81 16.53
N VAL A 69 2.97 3.49 15.53
CA VAL A 69 2.18 3.98 14.38
C VAL A 69 2.80 3.45 13.10
N LEU A 70 2.01 2.75 12.30
CA LEU A 70 2.39 2.20 11.00
C LEU A 70 1.67 2.96 9.89
N ALA A 71 2.43 3.57 9.00
CA ALA A 71 1.92 4.19 7.78
C ALA A 71 2.27 3.37 6.54
N ASP A 72 1.37 3.41 5.55
CA ASP A 72 1.53 2.85 4.21
C ASP A 72 1.35 3.96 3.18
N ASP A 73 2.29 4.05 2.26
CA ASP A 73 2.11 4.75 1.00
C ASP A 73 2.50 3.83 -0.15
N SER A 74 1.61 3.69 -1.13
CA SER A 74 1.76 2.70 -2.19
C SER A 74 1.09 3.15 -3.46
N GLY A 75 1.64 2.72 -4.58
CA GLY A 75 1.12 3.06 -5.89
C GLY A 75 1.62 2.14 -6.99
N LEU A 76 1.07 2.35 -8.15
CA LEU A 76 1.42 1.69 -9.40
C LEU A 76 2.45 2.54 -10.16
N CYS A 77 3.55 1.92 -10.56
CA CYS A 77 4.58 2.54 -11.37
C CYS A 77 4.65 1.83 -12.73
N CYS A 78 4.35 2.53 -13.83
CA CYS A 78 4.37 1.98 -15.19
C CYS A 78 5.61 2.44 -15.95
N ASP A 79 6.32 1.52 -16.59
CA ASP A 79 7.57 1.82 -17.31
C ASP A 79 7.35 2.79 -18.47
N ALA A 80 6.28 2.59 -19.25
CA ALA A 80 5.91 3.46 -20.37
C ALA A 80 5.53 4.90 -19.94
N LEU A 81 5.25 5.10 -18.65
CA LEU A 81 4.90 6.41 -18.07
C LEU A 81 6.02 6.93 -17.16
N GLN A 82 7.26 6.45 -17.33
CA GLN A 82 8.42 6.86 -16.53
C GLN A 82 8.19 6.74 -15.01
N GLY A 83 7.45 5.69 -14.60
CA GLY A 83 7.10 5.45 -13.20
C GLY A 83 5.75 6.07 -12.76
N GLY A 84 5.07 6.80 -13.63
CA GLY A 84 3.70 7.25 -13.35
C GLY A 84 2.68 6.09 -13.34
N PRO A 85 1.54 6.26 -12.67
CA PRO A 85 1.14 7.38 -11.80
C PRO A 85 1.93 7.53 -10.49
N GLY A 86 2.64 6.49 -10.01
CA GLY A 86 3.51 6.58 -8.84
C GLY A 86 2.75 7.01 -7.58
N VAL A 87 3.26 8.01 -6.90
CA VAL A 87 2.65 8.57 -5.66
C VAL A 87 1.24 9.11 -5.88
N ASP A 88 0.92 9.52 -7.11
CA ASP A 88 -0.40 10.05 -7.46
C ASP A 88 -1.43 8.97 -7.82
N SER A 89 -1.12 7.69 -7.59
CA SER A 89 -1.97 6.56 -8.00
C SER A 89 -3.42 6.70 -7.54
N ALA A 90 -3.65 7.16 -6.30
CA ALA A 90 -4.99 7.29 -5.75
C ALA A 90 -5.78 8.48 -6.34
N ILE A 91 -5.09 9.47 -6.88
CA ILE A 91 -5.66 10.71 -7.42
C ILE A 91 -5.29 10.94 -8.88
N TYR A 92 -4.90 9.90 -9.61
CA TYR A 92 -4.35 10.02 -10.96
C TYR A 92 -5.29 10.73 -11.94
N ALA A 93 -6.59 10.50 -11.87
CA ALA A 93 -7.59 11.20 -12.67
C ALA A 93 -8.03 12.56 -12.06
N GLY A 94 -7.46 12.94 -10.92
CA GLY A 94 -7.76 14.17 -10.22
C GLY A 94 -8.15 13.93 -8.75
N LYS A 95 -8.18 14.98 -7.96
CA LYS A 95 -8.56 14.92 -6.55
C LYS A 95 -10.02 14.44 -6.43
N GLY A 96 -10.27 13.42 -5.63
CA GLY A 96 -11.59 12.81 -5.46
C GLY A 96 -12.00 11.84 -6.57
N ALA A 97 -11.10 11.50 -7.49
CA ALA A 97 -11.38 10.50 -8.53
C ALA A 97 -11.64 9.11 -7.93
N THR A 98 -12.55 8.38 -8.56
CA THR A 98 -12.80 6.98 -8.25
C THR A 98 -11.72 6.07 -8.84
N ASP A 99 -11.59 4.85 -8.33
CA ASP A 99 -10.69 3.83 -8.90
C ASP A 99 -10.99 3.60 -10.39
N ALA A 100 -12.25 3.57 -10.80
CA ALA A 100 -12.65 3.41 -12.20
C ALA A 100 -12.13 4.57 -13.08
N GLN A 101 -12.25 5.82 -12.62
CA GLN A 101 -11.73 6.98 -13.34
C GLN A 101 -10.19 6.92 -13.44
N ASN A 102 -9.50 6.52 -12.38
CA ASN A 102 -8.06 6.33 -12.38
C ASN A 102 -7.63 5.24 -13.38
N ARG A 103 -8.34 4.11 -13.43
CA ARG A 103 -8.09 3.03 -14.41
C ARG A 103 -8.35 3.47 -15.85
N THR A 104 -9.45 4.17 -16.11
CA THR A 104 -9.74 4.73 -17.44
C THR A 104 -8.61 5.64 -17.92
N LYS A 105 -8.17 6.57 -17.06
CA LYS A 105 -7.05 7.47 -17.40
C LYS A 105 -5.75 6.70 -17.65
N LEU A 106 -5.48 5.64 -16.89
CA LEU A 106 -4.30 4.81 -17.08
C LEU A 106 -4.35 4.09 -18.45
N LEU A 107 -5.48 3.50 -18.78
CA LEU A 107 -5.68 2.83 -20.08
C LEU A 107 -5.50 3.81 -21.25
N ASP A 108 -6.05 5.01 -21.16
CA ASP A 108 -5.88 6.07 -22.16
C ASP A 108 -4.41 6.49 -22.31
N ALA A 109 -3.71 6.68 -21.19
CA ALA A 109 -2.29 7.03 -21.20
C ALA A 109 -1.41 5.92 -21.83
N LEU A 110 -1.79 4.65 -21.65
CA LEU A 110 -1.08 3.49 -22.19
C LEU A 110 -1.59 3.05 -23.57
N LYS A 111 -2.58 3.72 -24.17
CA LYS A 111 -3.23 3.30 -25.42
C LYS A 111 -2.26 3.08 -26.59
N LYS A 112 -1.18 3.86 -26.64
CA LYS A 112 -0.13 3.75 -27.68
C LYS A 112 1.05 2.87 -27.26
N ALA A 113 1.07 2.38 -26.03
CA ALA A 113 2.14 1.53 -25.53
C ALA A 113 1.91 0.08 -26.01
N PRO A 114 2.82 -0.49 -26.82
CA PRO A 114 2.71 -1.88 -27.24
C PRO A 114 2.86 -2.82 -26.03
N ALA A 115 2.37 -4.05 -26.15
CA ALA A 115 2.31 -5.03 -25.06
C ALA A 115 3.66 -5.21 -24.33
N HIS A 116 4.78 -5.25 -25.04
CA HIS A 116 6.11 -5.41 -24.45
C HIS A 116 6.60 -4.18 -23.66
N LYS A 117 5.95 -3.02 -23.75
CA LYS A 117 6.23 -1.79 -23.00
C LYS A 117 5.23 -1.50 -21.87
N ARG A 118 4.31 -2.44 -21.61
CA ARG A 118 3.31 -2.30 -20.56
C ARG A 118 3.78 -2.88 -19.21
N GLY A 119 5.10 -3.03 -19.04
CA GLY A 119 5.71 -3.39 -17.76
C GLY A 119 5.33 -2.41 -16.68
N ALA A 120 5.07 -2.94 -15.49
CA ALA A 120 4.69 -2.13 -14.33
C ALA A 120 5.07 -2.84 -13.03
N ARG A 121 5.09 -2.08 -11.95
CA ARG A 121 5.20 -2.63 -10.61
C ARG A 121 4.31 -1.87 -9.65
N PHE A 122 3.74 -2.56 -8.71
CA PHE A 122 3.25 -1.94 -7.49
C PHE A 122 4.40 -1.78 -6.50
N GLU A 123 4.44 -0.64 -5.84
CA GLU A 123 5.32 -0.38 -4.70
C GLU A 123 4.51 -0.13 -3.43
N CYS A 124 5.01 -0.64 -2.32
CA CYS A 124 4.51 -0.34 -0.99
C CYS A 124 5.68 0.09 -0.11
N HIS A 125 5.62 1.30 0.38
CA HIS A 125 6.51 1.81 1.39
C HIS A 125 5.79 1.77 2.73
N LEU A 126 6.36 1.09 3.71
CA LEU A 126 5.91 1.11 5.09
C LEU A 126 6.87 1.91 5.93
N LEU A 127 6.33 2.68 6.85
CA LEU A 127 7.10 3.37 7.87
C LEU A 127 6.42 3.17 9.22
N ILE A 128 7.17 2.66 10.19
CA ILE A 128 6.71 2.49 11.56
C ILE A 128 7.47 3.45 12.49
N ILE A 129 6.74 4.14 13.37
CA ILE A 129 7.31 5.03 14.40
C ILE A 129 6.90 4.51 15.77
N GLY A 130 7.88 4.32 16.63
CA GLY A 130 7.70 3.84 18.00
C GLY A 130 7.50 4.94 19.04
N PRO A 131 7.32 4.53 20.32
CA PRO A 131 7.12 5.43 21.45
C PRO A 131 8.25 6.43 21.64
N ASN A 132 9.50 5.99 21.46
CA ASN A 132 10.69 6.82 21.65
C ASN A 132 11.18 7.48 20.35
N ARG A 133 10.29 7.60 19.36
CA ARG A 133 10.60 8.15 18.02
C ARG A 133 11.55 7.29 17.17
N GLU A 134 11.81 6.05 17.57
CA GLU A 134 12.48 5.08 16.71
C GLU A 134 11.69 4.87 15.44
N GLU A 135 12.37 4.85 14.30
CA GLU A 135 11.76 4.75 12.98
C GLU A 135 12.38 3.61 12.18
N GLN A 136 11.53 2.84 11.52
CA GLN A 136 11.97 1.82 10.57
C GLN A 136 11.12 1.88 9.30
N LYS A 137 11.77 1.58 8.16
CA LYS A 137 11.17 1.61 6.83
C LYS A 137 11.30 0.26 6.16
N PHE A 138 10.28 -0.08 5.36
CA PHE A 138 10.27 -1.32 4.59
C PHE A 138 9.74 -1.03 3.19
N LEU A 139 10.30 -1.69 2.18
CA LEU A 139 9.90 -1.57 0.80
C LEU A 139 9.51 -2.93 0.24
N GLY A 140 8.31 -3.04 -0.31
CA GLY A 140 7.88 -4.19 -1.08
C GLY A 140 7.50 -3.82 -2.50
N GLN A 141 7.91 -4.65 -3.44
CA GLN A 141 7.61 -4.45 -4.86
C GLN A 141 7.00 -5.71 -5.46
N CYS A 142 5.96 -5.55 -6.26
CA CYS A 142 5.39 -6.62 -7.06
C CYS A 142 5.45 -6.22 -8.53
N TRP A 143 6.32 -6.89 -9.28
CA TRP A 143 6.50 -6.67 -10.71
C TRP A 143 5.42 -7.39 -11.51
N GLY A 144 5.08 -6.85 -12.67
CA GLY A 144 4.06 -7.38 -13.55
C GLY A 144 3.87 -6.55 -14.80
N ARG A 145 2.66 -6.61 -15.34
CA ARG A 145 2.27 -5.85 -16.55
C ARG A 145 0.82 -5.37 -16.47
N ILE A 146 0.51 -4.33 -17.22
CA ILE A 146 -0.85 -3.78 -17.34
C ILE A 146 -1.52 -4.33 -18.59
N LEU A 147 -2.74 -4.85 -18.44
CA LEU A 147 -3.60 -5.28 -19.54
C LEU A 147 -4.17 -4.08 -20.31
N GLU A 148 -4.73 -4.35 -21.48
CA GLU A 148 -5.42 -3.36 -22.30
C GLU A 148 -6.88 -3.14 -21.89
N GLN A 149 -7.42 -4.04 -21.07
CA GLN A 149 -8.78 -3.98 -20.52
C GLN A 149 -8.81 -4.56 -19.11
N GLU A 150 -9.84 -4.19 -18.36
CA GLU A 150 -10.08 -4.70 -17.00
C GLU A 150 -10.54 -6.15 -17.04
N VAL A 151 -9.99 -6.99 -16.15
CA VAL A 151 -10.38 -8.39 -15.95
C VAL A 151 -10.43 -8.69 -14.45
N GLY A 152 -11.56 -9.27 -14.00
CA GLY A 152 -11.78 -9.56 -12.58
C GLY A 152 -12.35 -8.39 -11.80
N THR A 153 -12.85 -8.70 -10.60
CA THR A 153 -13.57 -7.74 -9.74
C THR A 153 -13.04 -7.72 -8.30
N GLU A 154 -12.09 -8.58 -8.00
CA GLU A 154 -11.49 -8.63 -6.67
C GLU A 154 -10.53 -7.46 -6.44
N GLY A 155 -10.30 -7.12 -5.17
CA GLY A 155 -9.35 -6.09 -4.78
C GLY A 155 -9.85 -4.66 -4.99
N PHE A 156 -8.94 -3.74 -5.31
CA PHE A 156 -9.21 -2.31 -5.46
C PHE A 156 -8.16 -1.63 -6.34
N GLY A 157 -8.35 -0.33 -6.60
CA GLY A 157 -7.41 0.46 -7.38
C GLY A 157 -7.23 -0.07 -8.80
N TYR A 158 -6.03 -0.51 -9.11
CA TYR A 158 -5.64 -1.01 -10.44
C TYR A 158 -5.56 -2.55 -10.53
N ASP A 159 -6.07 -3.26 -9.53
CA ASP A 159 -5.96 -4.72 -9.45
C ASP A 159 -6.54 -5.46 -10.66
N SER A 160 -7.66 -4.96 -11.22
CA SER A 160 -8.29 -5.53 -12.43
C SER A 160 -7.46 -5.33 -13.72
N LEU A 161 -6.43 -4.51 -13.69
CA LEU A 161 -5.54 -4.26 -14.83
C LEU A 161 -4.17 -4.90 -14.67
N PHE A 162 -3.76 -5.28 -13.46
CA PHE A 162 -2.40 -5.71 -13.16
C PHE A 162 -2.26 -7.22 -13.09
N VAL A 163 -1.43 -7.78 -13.97
CA VAL A 163 -1.03 -9.20 -13.95
C VAL A 163 0.35 -9.31 -13.33
N PRO A 164 0.50 -9.92 -12.15
CA PRO A 164 1.80 -10.09 -11.51
C PRO A 164 2.70 -11.05 -12.28
N SER A 165 4.01 -10.85 -12.23
CA SER A 165 4.98 -11.72 -12.89
C SER A 165 4.86 -13.16 -12.41
N GLY A 166 4.87 -14.10 -13.37
CA GLY A 166 4.67 -15.54 -13.10
C GLY A 166 3.22 -15.98 -13.03
N PHE A 167 2.27 -15.07 -13.30
CA PHE A 167 0.84 -15.37 -13.34
C PHE A 167 0.24 -14.97 -14.70
N GLU A 168 -0.88 -15.61 -15.04
CA GLU A 168 -1.71 -15.31 -16.21
C GLU A 168 -2.93 -14.45 -15.82
N LYS A 169 -3.30 -14.44 -14.53
CA LYS A 169 -4.47 -13.77 -13.97
C LYS A 169 -4.11 -12.43 -13.36
N THR A 170 -5.01 -11.47 -13.45
CA THR A 170 -4.88 -10.19 -12.74
C THR A 170 -5.06 -10.36 -11.23
N PHE A 171 -4.65 -9.35 -10.45
CA PHE A 171 -5.03 -9.29 -9.04
C PHE A 171 -6.55 -9.24 -8.85
N GLY A 172 -7.30 -8.71 -9.82
CA GLY A 172 -8.77 -8.72 -9.83
C GLY A 172 -9.40 -10.08 -10.04
N GLU A 173 -8.64 -11.11 -10.49
CA GLU A 173 -9.08 -12.49 -10.64
C GLU A 173 -8.50 -13.43 -9.57
N LEU A 174 -7.43 -13.00 -8.90
CA LEU A 174 -6.79 -13.80 -7.86
C LEU A 174 -7.52 -13.64 -6.52
N SER A 175 -7.57 -14.73 -5.74
CA SER A 175 -8.15 -14.65 -4.41
C SER A 175 -7.38 -13.69 -3.50
N PRO A 176 -8.06 -13.03 -2.53
CA PRO A 176 -7.40 -12.22 -1.52
C PRO A 176 -6.25 -12.93 -0.82
N GLN A 177 -6.40 -14.21 -0.50
CA GLN A 177 -5.36 -15.03 0.14
C GLN A 177 -4.12 -15.21 -0.74
N THR A 178 -4.29 -15.28 -2.06
CA THR A 178 -3.16 -15.32 -3.00
C THR A 178 -2.47 -13.98 -3.06
N LYS A 179 -3.21 -12.89 -3.15
CA LYS A 179 -2.68 -11.53 -3.16
C LYS A 179 -1.93 -11.20 -1.86
N ASP A 180 -2.46 -11.63 -0.70
CA ASP A 180 -1.85 -11.45 0.63
C ASP A 180 -0.49 -12.17 0.78
N LYS A 181 -0.09 -13.02 -0.16
CA LYS A 181 1.21 -13.70 -0.16
C LYS A 181 2.23 -13.10 -1.12
N LEU A 182 1.78 -12.50 -2.23
CA LEU A 182 2.68 -12.11 -3.33
C LEU A 182 2.71 -10.60 -3.62
N SER A 183 1.77 -9.85 -3.08
CA SER A 183 1.65 -8.42 -3.36
C SER A 183 2.82 -7.60 -2.81
N HIS A 184 2.98 -6.38 -3.32
CA HIS A 184 3.91 -5.39 -2.82
C HIS A 184 3.75 -5.16 -1.30
N ARG A 185 2.50 -5.06 -0.82
CA ARG A 185 2.20 -4.87 0.61
C ARG A 185 2.58 -6.09 1.43
N ALA A 186 2.31 -7.29 0.94
CA ALA A 186 2.72 -8.53 1.61
C ALA A 186 4.25 -8.62 1.77
N LYS A 187 5.00 -8.24 0.74
CA LYS A 187 6.48 -8.25 0.78
C LYS A 187 7.04 -7.21 1.76
N ALA A 188 6.49 -5.99 1.79
CA ALA A 188 6.87 -4.99 2.77
C ALA A 188 6.51 -5.42 4.20
N PHE A 189 5.32 -6.00 4.36
CA PHE A 189 4.84 -6.50 5.65
C PHE A 189 5.68 -7.66 6.18
N ALA A 190 6.14 -8.57 5.32
CA ALA A 190 7.04 -9.66 5.74
C ALA A 190 8.35 -9.13 6.32
N GLN A 191 8.90 -8.04 5.77
CA GLN A 191 10.08 -7.39 6.33
C GLN A 191 9.79 -6.75 7.70
N LEU A 192 8.63 -6.09 7.85
CA LEU A 192 8.18 -5.56 9.13
C LEU A 192 8.06 -6.67 10.19
N VAL A 193 7.43 -7.80 9.85
CA VAL A 193 7.29 -8.96 10.77
C VAL A 193 8.66 -9.49 11.19
N ASN A 194 9.58 -9.66 10.24
CA ASN A 194 10.93 -10.11 10.53
C ASN A 194 11.67 -9.14 11.45
N TRP A 195 11.56 -7.85 11.20
CA TRP A 195 12.15 -6.83 12.06
C TRP A 195 11.57 -6.86 13.48
N ILE A 196 10.25 -6.97 13.64
CA ILE A 196 9.61 -7.10 14.96
C ILE A 196 10.14 -8.31 15.72
N LYS A 197 10.27 -9.46 15.05
CA LYS A 197 10.79 -10.70 15.66
C LYS A 197 12.26 -10.62 16.07
N GLN A 198 13.08 -9.86 15.34
CA GLN A 198 14.53 -9.73 15.57
C GLN A 198 14.86 -8.63 16.61
N SER A 199 14.02 -7.62 16.72
CA SER A 199 14.32 -6.41 17.50
C SER A 199 14.21 -6.59 19.01
N GLU A 200 13.99 -7.82 19.54
CA GLU A 200 13.74 -8.06 20.97
C GLU A 200 12.76 -7.01 21.58
N ILE A 201 11.94 -6.41 20.73
CA ILE A 201 10.87 -5.54 21.20
C ILE A 201 10.01 -6.45 22.07
N ARG A 202 10.23 -6.39 23.39
CA ARG A 202 9.48 -7.17 24.36
C ARG A 202 8.02 -6.82 24.18
N LEU A 203 7.31 -7.76 23.58
CA LEU A 203 5.87 -7.75 23.35
C LEU A 203 5.14 -7.73 24.68
#